data_9370d155d4283519b1f8db21363a605d
#
_entry.id   9370d155d4283519b1f8db21363a605d
#
_cell.length_a   1.000
_cell.length_b   1.000
_cell.length_c   1.000
_cell.angle_alpha   90.00
_cell.angle_beta   90.00
_cell.angle_gamma   90.00
#
_symmetry.space_group_name_H-M   'P 1'
#
loop_
_entity.id
_entity.type
_entity.pdbx_description
1 polymer ?
#
loop_
_entity_poly.entity_id
_entity_poly.type
_entity_poly.pdbx_seq_one_letter_code
_entity_poly.pdbx_strand_id
1 'polypeptide(L)'
;MNIKDQIKQILNRFSIGDYDYVLIKLKQLSKKNPYNSYLKNLLGSTYLKVNDIESAMINFKLSLQLDPKNVAAINNLANTYKNSNNYQEAERLYLKALEFNPNYVSGLLNYSNLKINLNNVDEAIDLLQKAITIEPDNYMLHFSLGVAYQSIGKFKETKKHAEKTLEINPLFSPADKLISSYIKYTDDNQHFIKMKKDINNQAINDNNKVHIHFALGKAFEDIGINDEAIYHIEKGNNLKRSLIKYDINDDINLMKRIKLMFRDVDFRKNNFVINNEKMIFVLGMPRSGTSLVEQILSSHSNVFGAGELPFLRNIILNNFKENQNQPKDILHTVSNLEIMSKAYIDKTSLLENNNKLILDKSPLNFLWIGFIKALFPNAKIIHVNRDPKDTCFSCYKNLFANSLNFTYQKKELALFYNAYSDLINFWNEKLHSFIYSIKYEDLINNPNKNIKNLLKFCELDFE
;
A
#
# COMPACT_ATOMS: atom_id res chain seq x y z
N MET A 1 -37.60 -25.28 1.77
CA MET A 1 -36.13 -25.40 1.83
C MET A 1 -35.66 -24.94 3.19
N ASN A 2 -34.87 -25.74 3.89
CA ASN A 2 -34.32 -25.42 5.21
C ASN A 2 -33.38 -24.18 5.08
N ILE A 3 -33.25 -23.40 6.16
CA ILE A 3 -32.35 -22.23 6.20
C ILE A 3 -30.90 -22.59 5.86
N LYS A 4 -30.41 -23.75 6.28
CA LYS A 4 -29.06 -24.24 5.96
C LYS A 4 -28.86 -24.45 4.46
N ASP A 5 -29.86 -25.00 3.76
CA ASP A 5 -29.80 -25.23 2.32
C ASP A 5 -29.81 -23.90 1.53
N GLN A 6 -30.62 -22.93 2.01
CA GLN A 6 -30.64 -21.57 1.44
C GLN A 6 -29.28 -20.88 1.60
N ILE A 7 -28.66 -20.96 2.78
CA ILE A 7 -27.34 -20.42 3.03
C ILE A 7 -26.29 -21.08 2.13
N LYS A 8 -26.33 -22.41 1.97
CA LYS A 8 -25.41 -23.11 1.09
C LYS A 8 -25.52 -22.66 -0.37
N GLN A 9 -26.73 -22.45 -0.88
CA GLN A 9 -26.92 -21.89 -2.22
C GLN A 9 -26.39 -20.45 -2.34
N ILE A 10 -26.62 -19.63 -1.32
CA ILE A 10 -26.11 -18.24 -1.26
C ILE A 10 -24.60 -18.24 -1.26
N LEU A 11 -23.94 -19.10 -0.47
CA LEU A 11 -22.48 -19.21 -0.44
C LEU A 11 -21.89 -19.67 -1.77
N ASN A 12 -22.54 -20.60 -2.47
CA ASN A 12 -22.13 -20.99 -3.82
C ASN A 12 -22.21 -19.82 -4.82
N ARG A 13 -23.25 -18.99 -4.74
CA ARG A 13 -23.37 -17.78 -5.56
C ARG A 13 -22.34 -16.71 -5.18
N PHE A 14 -22.07 -16.56 -3.88
CA PHE A 14 -21.01 -15.68 -3.38
C PHE A 14 -19.64 -16.07 -3.94
N SER A 15 -19.30 -17.36 -3.98
CA SER A 15 -18.00 -17.84 -4.47
C SER A 15 -17.78 -17.60 -5.97
N ILE A 16 -18.84 -17.52 -6.77
CA ILE A 16 -18.76 -17.20 -8.20
C ILE A 16 -18.95 -15.70 -8.50
N GLY A 17 -19.05 -14.85 -7.46
CA GLY A 17 -19.12 -13.39 -7.60
C GLY A 17 -20.50 -12.80 -7.91
N ASP A 18 -21.59 -13.58 -7.81
CA ASP A 18 -22.95 -13.11 -8.07
C ASP A 18 -23.51 -12.37 -6.83
N TYR A 19 -22.86 -11.22 -6.52
CA TYR A 19 -23.12 -10.48 -5.28
C TYR A 19 -24.50 -9.82 -5.25
N ASP A 20 -25.07 -9.43 -6.39
CA ASP A 20 -26.42 -8.84 -6.47
C ASP A 20 -27.48 -9.86 -6.05
N TYR A 21 -27.41 -11.07 -6.59
CA TYR A 21 -28.28 -12.16 -6.17
C TYR A 21 -28.11 -12.46 -4.67
N VAL A 22 -26.85 -12.53 -4.20
CA VAL A 22 -26.53 -12.80 -2.79
C VAL A 22 -27.14 -11.74 -1.88
N LEU A 23 -26.99 -10.45 -2.20
CA LEU A 23 -27.56 -9.34 -1.41
C LEU A 23 -29.09 -9.45 -1.32
N ILE A 24 -29.76 -9.68 -2.44
CA ILE A 24 -31.22 -9.80 -2.47
C ILE A 24 -31.67 -10.96 -1.57
N LYS A 25 -31.06 -12.12 -1.72
CA LYS A 25 -31.42 -13.32 -0.95
C LYS A 25 -31.10 -13.21 0.54
N LEU A 26 -29.94 -12.65 0.87
CA LEU A 26 -29.55 -12.42 2.27
C LEU A 26 -30.45 -11.39 2.96
N LYS A 27 -30.85 -10.31 2.29
CA LYS A 27 -31.81 -9.34 2.83
C LYS A 27 -33.17 -10.00 3.14
N GLN A 28 -33.67 -10.83 2.22
CA GLN A 28 -34.92 -11.57 2.42
C GLN A 28 -34.80 -12.56 3.61
N LEU A 29 -33.69 -13.30 3.67
CA LEU A 29 -33.46 -14.29 4.71
C LEU A 29 -33.24 -13.63 6.08
N SER A 30 -32.49 -12.53 6.13
CA SER A 30 -32.25 -11.74 7.34
C SER A 30 -33.54 -11.08 7.88
N LYS A 31 -34.48 -10.66 6.99
CA LYS A 31 -35.77 -10.14 7.41
C LYS A 31 -36.64 -11.22 8.08
N LYS A 32 -36.55 -12.47 7.60
CA LYS A 32 -37.25 -13.61 8.21
C LYS A 32 -36.59 -14.12 9.50
N ASN A 33 -35.30 -13.83 9.68
CA ASN A 33 -34.49 -14.26 10.82
C ASN A 33 -33.70 -13.06 11.40
N PRO A 34 -34.39 -12.07 12.01
CA PRO A 34 -33.79 -10.78 12.38
C PRO A 34 -32.69 -10.91 13.44
N TYR A 35 -32.75 -11.92 14.29
CA TYR A 35 -31.80 -12.17 15.41
C TYR A 35 -30.66 -13.11 15.03
N ASN A 36 -30.44 -13.39 13.75
CA ASN A 36 -29.36 -14.28 13.32
C ASN A 36 -28.07 -13.47 13.03
N SER A 37 -27.11 -13.51 13.98
CA SER A 37 -25.81 -12.86 13.90
C SER A 37 -25.03 -13.27 12.64
N TYR A 38 -25.03 -14.54 12.27
CA TYR A 38 -24.32 -15.06 11.10
C TYR A 38 -24.80 -14.42 9.80
N LEU A 39 -26.13 -14.26 9.62
CA LEU A 39 -26.69 -13.62 8.44
C LEU A 39 -26.29 -12.15 8.34
N LYS A 40 -26.23 -11.44 9.48
CA LYS A 40 -25.74 -10.06 9.52
C LYS A 40 -24.27 -9.98 9.12
N ASN A 41 -23.43 -10.89 9.65
CA ASN A 41 -22.02 -10.94 9.25
C ASN A 41 -21.84 -11.23 7.75
N LEU A 42 -22.63 -12.17 7.18
CA LEU A 42 -22.56 -12.50 5.77
C LEU A 42 -23.05 -11.34 4.86
N LEU A 43 -24.08 -10.60 5.30
CA LEU A 43 -24.50 -9.35 4.64
C LEU A 43 -23.37 -8.32 4.64
N GLY A 44 -22.73 -8.10 5.78
CA GLY A 44 -21.58 -7.19 5.87
C GLY A 44 -20.47 -7.56 4.91
N SER A 45 -20.12 -8.87 4.85
CA SER A 45 -19.11 -9.38 3.92
C SER A 45 -19.50 -9.19 2.46
N THR A 46 -20.79 -9.32 2.13
CA THR A 46 -21.27 -9.12 0.76
C THR A 46 -21.27 -7.65 0.38
N TYR A 47 -21.64 -6.75 1.30
CA TYR A 47 -21.53 -5.30 1.07
C TYR A 47 -20.08 -4.84 0.80
N LEU A 48 -19.08 -5.44 1.48
CA LEU A 48 -17.68 -5.17 1.16
C LEU A 48 -17.31 -5.55 -0.28
N LYS A 49 -17.87 -6.65 -0.79
CA LYS A 49 -17.61 -7.09 -2.18
C LYS A 49 -18.18 -6.16 -3.24
N VAL A 50 -19.24 -5.44 -2.92
CA VAL A 50 -19.82 -4.39 -3.80
C VAL A 50 -19.34 -2.98 -3.43
N ASN A 51 -18.31 -2.88 -2.58
CA ASN A 51 -17.66 -1.62 -2.14
C ASN A 51 -18.60 -0.67 -1.37
N ASP A 52 -19.65 -1.20 -0.74
CA ASP A 52 -20.52 -0.45 0.19
C ASP A 52 -20.02 -0.63 1.62
N ILE A 53 -19.01 0.18 1.97
CA ILE A 53 -18.30 0.08 3.25
C ILE A 53 -19.22 0.45 4.43
N GLU A 54 -20.07 1.44 4.25
CA GLU A 54 -20.98 1.91 5.31
C GLU A 54 -22.00 0.83 5.70
N SER A 55 -22.71 0.26 4.71
CA SER A 55 -23.63 -0.86 4.95
C SER A 55 -22.92 -2.08 5.53
N ALA A 56 -21.68 -2.35 5.13
CA ALA A 56 -20.89 -3.43 5.69
C ALA A 56 -20.63 -3.22 7.19
N MET A 57 -20.17 -2.04 7.58
CA MET A 57 -19.90 -1.71 8.99
C MET A 57 -21.16 -1.79 9.85
N ILE A 58 -22.31 -1.27 9.35
CA ILE A 58 -23.59 -1.37 10.05
C ILE A 58 -23.94 -2.84 10.31
N ASN A 59 -23.84 -3.70 9.30
CA ASN A 59 -24.20 -5.10 9.42
C ASN A 59 -23.23 -5.89 10.32
N PHE A 60 -21.94 -5.62 10.31
CA PHE A 60 -20.99 -6.21 11.28
C PHE A 60 -21.31 -5.77 12.71
N LYS A 61 -21.61 -4.49 12.95
CA LYS A 61 -22.00 -3.99 14.28
C LYS A 61 -23.30 -4.65 14.75
N LEU A 62 -24.31 -4.80 13.88
CA LEU A 62 -25.53 -5.52 14.19
C LEU A 62 -25.26 -6.99 14.53
N SER A 63 -24.35 -7.64 13.77
CA SER A 63 -23.93 -9.01 14.09
C SER A 63 -23.38 -9.12 15.51
N LEU A 64 -22.53 -8.14 15.92
CA LEU A 64 -21.91 -8.11 17.23
C LEU A 64 -22.88 -7.69 18.36
N GLN A 65 -23.93 -6.93 18.05
CA GLN A 65 -25.01 -6.69 19.03
C GLN A 65 -25.79 -7.96 19.33
N LEU A 66 -25.98 -8.83 18.34
CA LEU A 66 -26.69 -10.11 18.49
C LEU A 66 -25.81 -11.21 19.10
N ASP A 67 -24.53 -11.20 18.79
CA ASP A 67 -23.53 -12.12 19.33
C ASP A 67 -22.19 -11.39 19.52
N PRO A 68 -21.93 -10.85 20.72
CA PRO A 68 -20.70 -10.11 21.01
C PRO A 68 -19.41 -10.92 20.91
N LYS A 69 -19.52 -12.28 20.90
CA LYS A 69 -18.38 -13.19 20.76
C LYS A 69 -18.20 -13.75 19.36
N ASN A 70 -18.93 -13.25 18.38
CA ASN A 70 -18.76 -13.65 16.99
C ASN A 70 -17.40 -13.20 16.42
N VAL A 71 -16.39 -14.05 16.60
CA VAL A 71 -14.99 -13.79 16.21
C VAL A 71 -14.86 -13.41 14.74
N ALA A 72 -15.64 -14.05 13.85
CA ALA A 72 -15.62 -13.72 12.43
C ALA A 72 -16.13 -12.30 12.14
N ALA A 73 -17.21 -11.88 12.83
CA ALA A 73 -17.73 -10.52 12.69
C ALA A 73 -16.79 -9.47 13.26
N ILE A 74 -16.12 -9.75 14.41
CA ILE A 74 -15.09 -8.88 14.99
C ILE A 74 -13.95 -8.70 13.98
N ASN A 75 -13.43 -9.80 13.44
CA ASN A 75 -12.34 -9.79 12.46
C ASN A 75 -12.72 -9.05 11.16
N ASN A 76 -13.94 -9.24 10.66
CA ASN A 76 -14.40 -8.56 9.45
C ASN A 76 -14.56 -7.06 9.67
N LEU A 77 -15.05 -6.65 10.84
CA LEU A 77 -15.13 -5.24 11.23
C LEU A 77 -13.72 -4.64 11.39
N ALA A 78 -12.77 -5.38 11.99
CA ALA A 78 -11.37 -4.99 12.09
C ALA A 78 -10.74 -4.78 10.70
N ASN A 79 -10.94 -5.71 9.77
CA ASN A 79 -10.49 -5.56 8.38
C ASN A 79 -11.10 -4.31 7.72
N THR A 80 -12.37 -4.03 7.99
CA THR A 80 -13.04 -2.84 7.44
C THR A 80 -12.40 -1.56 7.97
N TYR A 81 -12.11 -1.48 9.27
CA TYR A 81 -11.38 -0.35 9.86
C TYR A 81 -9.95 -0.25 9.32
N LYS A 82 -9.22 -1.36 9.19
CA LYS A 82 -7.88 -1.38 8.58
C LYS A 82 -7.89 -0.79 7.18
N ASN A 83 -8.85 -1.22 6.34
CA ASN A 83 -8.97 -0.74 4.97
C ASN A 83 -9.41 0.73 4.87
N SER A 84 -10.06 1.25 5.93
CA SER A 84 -10.39 2.67 6.10
C SER A 84 -9.27 3.45 6.82
N ASN A 85 -8.09 2.83 7.01
CA ASN A 85 -6.91 3.40 7.69
C ASN A 85 -7.16 3.81 9.16
N ASN A 86 -8.19 3.26 9.80
CA ASN A 86 -8.40 3.38 11.23
C ASN A 86 -7.71 2.21 11.94
N TYR A 87 -6.39 2.31 12.03
CA TYR A 87 -5.55 1.21 12.51
C TYR A 87 -5.72 0.93 14.01
N GLN A 88 -5.99 1.96 14.83
CA GLN A 88 -6.24 1.78 16.26
C GLN A 88 -7.47 0.90 16.53
N GLU A 89 -8.60 1.23 15.89
CA GLU A 89 -9.81 0.41 16.05
C GLU A 89 -9.64 -0.98 15.44
N ALA A 90 -8.92 -1.08 14.31
CA ALA A 90 -8.61 -2.38 13.72
C ALA A 90 -7.80 -3.26 14.68
N GLU A 91 -6.74 -2.72 15.28
CA GLU A 91 -5.89 -3.43 16.24
C GLU A 91 -6.66 -3.86 17.48
N ARG A 92 -7.41 -2.94 18.08
CA ARG A 92 -8.27 -3.24 19.24
C ARG A 92 -9.22 -4.41 18.97
N LEU A 93 -9.81 -4.43 17.78
CA LEU A 93 -10.72 -5.49 17.38
C LEU A 93 -10.01 -6.81 17.07
N TYR A 94 -8.84 -6.81 16.43
CA TYR A 94 -8.06 -8.03 16.24
C TYR A 94 -7.65 -8.65 17.57
N LEU A 95 -7.16 -7.84 18.50
CA LEU A 95 -6.83 -8.30 19.87
C LEU A 95 -8.06 -8.91 20.56
N LYS A 96 -9.22 -8.24 20.47
CA LYS A 96 -10.48 -8.78 21.01
C LYS A 96 -10.89 -10.10 20.36
N ALA A 97 -10.70 -10.25 19.03
CA ALA A 97 -10.98 -11.52 18.35
C ALA A 97 -10.07 -12.65 18.85
N LEU A 98 -8.77 -12.34 19.07
CA LEU A 98 -7.78 -13.30 19.57
C LEU A 98 -7.93 -13.58 21.08
N GLU A 99 -8.50 -12.66 21.85
CA GLU A 99 -8.91 -12.91 23.25
C GLU A 99 -10.00 -13.99 23.32
N PHE A 100 -11.03 -13.91 22.48
CA PHE A 100 -12.09 -14.92 22.42
C PHE A 100 -11.65 -16.24 21.78
N ASN A 101 -10.77 -16.19 20.81
CA ASN A 101 -10.20 -17.38 20.18
C ASN A 101 -8.71 -17.14 19.83
N PRO A 102 -7.78 -17.52 20.72
CA PRO A 102 -6.33 -17.34 20.51
C PRO A 102 -5.76 -18.10 19.30
N ASN A 103 -6.51 -19.09 18.80
CA ASN A 103 -6.14 -19.93 17.67
C ASN A 103 -6.92 -19.58 16.39
N TYR A 104 -7.56 -18.41 16.34
CA TYR A 104 -8.28 -17.97 15.15
C TYR A 104 -7.31 -17.56 14.03
N VAL A 105 -6.97 -18.50 13.16
CA VAL A 105 -5.94 -18.36 12.12
C VAL A 105 -6.19 -17.15 11.20
N SER A 106 -7.44 -16.94 10.75
CA SER A 106 -7.76 -15.75 9.93
C SER A 106 -7.52 -14.44 10.67
N GLY A 107 -7.74 -14.41 12.00
CA GLY A 107 -7.43 -13.25 12.84
C GLY A 107 -5.95 -13.01 12.94
N LEU A 108 -5.15 -14.05 13.22
CA LEU A 108 -3.69 -13.97 13.26
C LEU A 108 -3.12 -13.46 11.93
N LEU A 109 -3.57 -13.99 10.79
CA LEU A 109 -3.16 -13.55 9.45
C LEU A 109 -3.51 -12.09 9.19
N ASN A 110 -4.74 -11.67 9.51
CA ASN A 110 -5.18 -10.31 9.24
C ASN A 110 -4.51 -9.28 10.16
N TYR A 111 -4.25 -9.67 11.40
CA TYR A 111 -3.52 -8.83 12.37
C TYR A 111 -2.05 -8.71 11.98
N SER A 112 -1.41 -9.80 11.53
CA SER A 112 -0.04 -9.72 11.02
C SER A 112 0.08 -8.77 9.82
N ASN A 113 -0.89 -8.77 8.91
CA ASN A 113 -0.93 -7.82 7.80
C ASN A 113 -1.09 -6.36 8.28
N LEU A 114 -1.82 -6.11 9.36
CA LEU A 114 -1.88 -4.78 9.99
C LEU A 114 -0.50 -4.40 10.55
N LYS A 115 0.18 -5.31 11.24
CA LYS A 115 1.51 -5.06 11.82
C LYS A 115 2.56 -4.77 10.74
N ILE A 116 2.51 -5.45 9.60
CA ILE A 116 3.36 -5.13 8.44
C ILE A 116 3.06 -3.69 7.95
N ASN A 117 1.79 -3.30 7.84
CA ASN A 117 1.41 -1.94 7.43
C ASN A 117 1.87 -0.85 8.42
N LEU A 118 2.05 -1.20 9.68
CA LEU A 118 2.56 -0.33 10.75
C LEU A 118 4.09 -0.43 10.90
N ASN A 119 4.77 -1.11 9.99
CA ASN A 119 6.22 -1.38 10.00
C ASN A 119 6.72 -2.16 11.24
N ASN A 120 5.79 -2.82 11.96
CA ASN A 120 6.12 -3.73 13.07
C ASN A 120 6.21 -5.18 12.55
N VAL A 121 7.29 -5.45 11.81
CA VAL A 121 7.42 -6.70 11.05
C VAL A 121 7.75 -7.89 11.94
N ASP A 122 8.48 -7.69 13.04
CA ASP A 122 8.85 -8.78 13.94
C ASP A 122 7.61 -9.38 14.62
N GLU A 123 6.72 -8.55 15.14
CA GLU A 123 5.44 -9.03 15.70
C GLU A 123 4.56 -9.71 14.63
N ALA A 124 4.58 -9.22 13.40
CA ALA A 124 3.89 -9.88 12.30
C ALA A 124 4.43 -11.29 12.02
N ILE A 125 5.75 -11.47 12.07
CA ILE A 125 6.41 -12.77 11.92
C ILE A 125 5.97 -13.72 13.03
N ASP A 126 5.96 -13.29 14.28
CA ASP A 126 5.54 -14.11 15.43
C ASP A 126 4.07 -14.57 15.27
N LEU A 127 3.18 -13.65 14.89
CA LEU A 127 1.77 -13.98 14.63
C LEU A 127 1.59 -15.00 13.50
N LEU A 128 2.37 -14.86 12.41
CA LEU A 128 2.33 -15.79 11.27
C LEU A 128 2.92 -17.15 11.63
N GLN A 129 4.02 -17.20 12.38
CA GLN A 129 4.59 -18.45 12.88
C GLN A 129 3.61 -19.18 13.78
N LYS A 130 2.94 -18.47 14.70
CA LYS A 130 1.85 -19.05 15.52
C LYS A 130 0.74 -19.59 14.64
N ALA A 131 0.30 -18.87 13.60
CA ALA A 131 -0.74 -19.34 12.70
C ALA A 131 -0.33 -20.60 11.93
N ILE A 132 0.93 -20.71 11.49
CA ILE A 132 1.49 -21.87 10.79
C ILE A 132 1.55 -23.10 11.70
N THR A 133 1.79 -22.95 13.01
CA THR A 133 1.74 -24.11 13.93
C THR A 133 0.33 -24.71 14.04
N ILE A 134 -0.72 -23.92 13.76
CA ILE A 134 -2.11 -24.35 13.80
C ILE A 134 -2.54 -24.94 12.44
N GLU A 135 -2.18 -24.28 11.34
CA GLU A 135 -2.50 -24.68 9.96
C GLU A 135 -1.23 -24.73 9.09
N PRO A 136 -0.41 -25.80 9.22
CA PRO A 136 0.89 -25.87 8.52
C PRO A 136 0.78 -25.98 6.99
N ASP A 137 -0.36 -26.43 6.47
CA ASP A 137 -0.61 -26.57 5.03
C ASP A 137 -1.43 -25.40 4.45
N ASN A 138 -1.50 -24.28 5.16
CA ASN A 138 -2.15 -23.08 4.65
C ASN A 138 -1.14 -22.23 3.86
N TYR A 139 -1.19 -22.30 2.52
CA TYR A 139 -0.25 -21.60 1.63
C TYR A 139 -0.25 -20.07 1.81
N MET A 140 -1.39 -19.47 2.23
CA MET A 140 -1.47 -18.02 2.44
C MET A 140 -0.61 -17.57 3.63
N LEU A 141 -0.50 -18.39 4.67
CA LEU A 141 0.36 -18.10 5.83
C LEU A 141 1.83 -18.10 5.42
N HIS A 142 2.25 -19.12 4.66
CA HIS A 142 3.61 -19.20 4.15
C HIS A 142 3.92 -18.03 3.21
N PHE A 143 3.01 -17.70 2.30
CA PHE A 143 3.18 -16.54 1.42
C PHE A 143 3.33 -15.24 2.22
N SER A 144 2.45 -14.99 3.19
CA SER A 144 2.50 -13.78 4.03
C SER A 144 3.78 -13.70 4.85
N LEU A 145 4.25 -14.84 5.38
CA LEU A 145 5.52 -14.90 6.11
C LEU A 145 6.72 -14.66 5.18
N GLY A 146 6.68 -15.16 3.95
CA GLY A 146 7.67 -14.85 2.92
C GLY A 146 7.74 -13.36 2.60
N VAL A 147 6.58 -12.70 2.48
CA VAL A 147 6.49 -11.23 2.27
C VAL A 147 7.01 -10.46 3.48
N ALA A 148 6.70 -10.90 4.70
CA ALA A 148 7.24 -10.28 5.93
C ALA A 148 8.77 -10.39 5.99
N TYR A 149 9.35 -11.55 5.70
CA TYR A 149 10.81 -11.71 5.63
C TYR A 149 11.45 -10.87 4.53
N GLN A 150 10.75 -10.71 3.40
CA GLN A 150 11.20 -9.83 2.31
C GLN A 150 11.39 -8.39 2.78
N SER A 151 10.43 -7.86 3.54
CA SER A 151 10.45 -6.45 3.98
C SER A 151 11.63 -6.12 4.91
N ILE A 152 12.21 -7.12 5.58
CA ILE A 152 13.40 -6.98 6.45
C ILE A 152 14.67 -7.57 5.84
N GLY A 153 14.67 -7.87 4.53
CA GLY A 153 15.85 -8.34 3.79
C GLY A 153 16.30 -9.77 4.09
N LYS A 154 15.48 -10.59 4.76
CA LYS A 154 15.77 -12.01 5.05
C LYS A 154 15.44 -12.89 3.83
N PHE A 155 16.25 -12.80 2.79
CA PHE A 155 15.94 -13.39 1.47
C PHE A 155 15.97 -14.92 1.44
N LYS A 156 16.74 -15.58 2.31
CA LYS A 156 16.74 -17.05 2.42
C LYS A 156 15.42 -17.57 2.94
N GLU A 157 14.91 -16.94 3.99
CA GLU A 157 13.62 -17.24 4.61
C GLU A 157 12.47 -16.91 3.64
N THR A 158 12.56 -15.76 2.95
CA THR A 158 11.61 -15.40 1.90
C THR A 158 11.48 -16.51 0.85
N LYS A 159 12.61 -16.97 0.29
CA LYS A 159 12.63 -18.05 -0.71
C LYS A 159 12.02 -19.34 -0.16
N LYS A 160 12.44 -19.77 1.03
CA LYS A 160 11.93 -21.00 1.68
C LYS A 160 10.41 -20.98 1.79
N HIS A 161 9.83 -19.88 2.26
CA HIS A 161 8.38 -19.78 2.46
C HIS A 161 7.61 -19.58 1.14
N ALA A 162 8.19 -18.92 0.15
CA ALA A 162 7.60 -18.83 -1.18
C ALA A 162 7.60 -20.18 -1.92
N GLU A 163 8.67 -20.96 -1.80
CA GLU A 163 8.74 -22.35 -2.32
C GLU A 163 7.71 -23.24 -1.62
N LYS A 164 7.59 -23.15 -0.28
CA LYS A 164 6.55 -23.88 0.45
C LYS A 164 5.15 -23.51 0.03
N THR A 165 4.91 -22.24 -0.29
CA THR A 165 3.62 -21.78 -0.86
C THR A 165 3.30 -22.54 -2.15
N LEU A 166 4.29 -22.68 -3.07
CA LEU A 166 4.10 -23.39 -4.34
C LEU A 166 4.01 -24.92 -4.20
N GLU A 167 4.64 -25.51 -3.17
CA GLU A 167 4.44 -26.92 -2.84
C GLU A 167 2.97 -27.21 -2.48
N ILE A 168 2.37 -26.34 -1.67
CA ILE A 168 0.98 -26.49 -1.21
C ILE A 168 -0.02 -26.10 -2.30
N ASN A 169 0.23 -24.97 -2.98
CA ASN A 169 -0.61 -24.48 -4.06
C ASN A 169 0.26 -24.09 -5.29
N PRO A 170 0.51 -25.05 -6.21
CA PRO A 170 1.39 -24.84 -7.36
C PRO A 170 0.93 -23.74 -8.33
N LEU A 171 -0.37 -23.35 -8.31
CA LEU A 171 -0.95 -22.36 -9.19
C LEU A 171 -1.01 -20.95 -8.58
N PHE A 172 -0.47 -20.76 -7.37
CA PHE A 172 -0.46 -19.46 -6.70
C PHE A 172 0.73 -18.60 -7.15
N SER A 173 0.60 -18.01 -8.31
CA SER A 173 1.67 -17.28 -9.02
C SER A 173 2.21 -16.01 -8.33
N PRO A 174 1.56 -15.37 -7.34
CA PRO A 174 2.23 -14.36 -6.53
C PRO A 174 3.52 -14.88 -5.87
N ALA A 175 3.59 -16.19 -5.53
CA ALA A 175 4.80 -16.80 -5.00
C ALA A 175 5.89 -16.96 -6.07
N ASP A 176 5.53 -17.27 -7.34
CA ASP A 176 6.49 -17.28 -8.46
C ASP A 176 7.13 -15.88 -8.63
N LYS A 177 6.34 -14.81 -8.55
CA LYS A 177 6.84 -13.43 -8.62
C LYS A 177 7.73 -13.09 -7.42
N LEU A 178 7.37 -13.55 -6.22
CA LEU A 178 8.18 -13.35 -5.01
C LEU A 178 9.55 -14.03 -5.17
N ILE A 179 9.59 -15.29 -5.59
CA ILE A 179 10.82 -16.05 -5.85
C ILE A 179 11.68 -15.35 -6.89
N SER A 180 11.08 -14.89 -8.00
CA SER A 180 11.82 -14.25 -9.10
C SER A 180 12.58 -13.00 -8.67
N SER A 181 12.20 -12.37 -7.57
CA SER A 181 12.85 -11.15 -7.08
C SER A 181 14.23 -11.39 -6.47
N TYR A 182 14.58 -12.65 -6.13
CA TYR A 182 15.83 -13.00 -5.41
C TYR A 182 16.71 -14.03 -6.11
N ILE A 183 16.21 -14.65 -7.16
CA ILE A 183 16.97 -15.60 -7.96
C ILE A 183 17.59 -14.86 -9.14
N LYS A 184 18.85 -15.18 -9.44
CA LYS A 184 19.44 -14.93 -10.75
C LYS A 184 19.24 -16.20 -11.59
N TYR A 185 18.48 -16.07 -12.67
CA TYR A 185 18.09 -17.21 -13.48
C TYR A 185 19.18 -17.63 -14.47
N THR A 186 19.18 -18.93 -14.76
CA THR A 186 19.90 -19.59 -15.86
C THR A 186 18.90 -20.40 -16.68
N ASP A 187 19.27 -20.82 -17.90
CA ASP A 187 18.37 -21.52 -18.81
C ASP A 187 17.86 -22.87 -18.26
N ASP A 188 18.64 -23.53 -17.41
CA ASP A 188 18.35 -24.84 -16.80
C ASP A 188 17.60 -24.71 -15.46
N ASN A 189 17.29 -23.49 -15.00
CA ASN A 189 16.63 -23.29 -13.74
C ASN A 189 15.22 -23.90 -13.73
N GLN A 190 14.95 -24.83 -12.79
CA GLN A 190 13.71 -25.59 -12.72
C GLN A 190 12.46 -24.70 -12.51
N HIS A 191 12.60 -23.62 -11.73
CA HIS A 191 11.49 -22.66 -11.52
C HIS A 191 11.19 -21.88 -12.82
N PHE A 192 12.20 -21.52 -13.60
CA PHE A 192 12.01 -20.89 -14.91
C PHE A 192 11.29 -21.82 -15.88
N ILE A 193 11.71 -23.10 -15.95
CA ILE A 193 11.07 -24.12 -16.78
C ILE A 193 9.60 -24.31 -16.38
N LYS A 194 9.32 -24.38 -15.09
CA LYS A 194 7.93 -24.44 -14.54
C LYS A 194 7.11 -23.24 -15.02
N MET A 195 7.60 -22.00 -14.85
CA MET A 195 6.85 -20.80 -15.24
C MET A 195 6.54 -20.76 -16.74
N LYS A 196 7.48 -21.18 -17.62
CA LYS A 196 7.23 -21.30 -19.06
C LYS A 196 6.12 -22.30 -19.41
N LYS A 197 5.97 -23.36 -18.63
CA LYS A 197 4.87 -24.31 -18.78
C LYS A 197 3.55 -23.72 -18.26
N ASP A 198 3.61 -23.11 -17.09
CA ASP A 198 2.42 -22.64 -16.36
C ASP A 198 1.71 -21.48 -17.04
N ILE A 199 2.43 -20.61 -17.76
CA ILE A 199 1.81 -19.48 -18.48
C ILE A 199 0.75 -19.91 -19.50
N ASN A 200 0.87 -21.13 -20.04
CA ASN A 200 -0.04 -21.72 -21.00
C ASN A 200 -1.15 -22.58 -20.32
N ASN A 201 -1.12 -22.72 -19.01
CA ASN A 201 -2.10 -23.50 -18.28
C ASN A 201 -3.44 -22.74 -18.18
N GLN A 202 -4.50 -23.33 -18.73
CA GLN A 202 -5.85 -22.74 -18.73
C GLN A 202 -6.48 -22.65 -17.32
N ALA A 203 -6.02 -23.46 -16.35
CA ALA A 203 -6.47 -23.39 -14.96
C ALA A 203 -5.97 -22.12 -14.23
N ILE A 204 -4.96 -21.44 -14.78
CA ILE A 204 -4.42 -20.21 -14.19
C ILE A 204 -5.24 -19.03 -14.69
N ASN A 205 -5.87 -18.31 -13.76
CA ASN A 205 -6.64 -17.10 -14.08
C ASN A 205 -5.73 -15.93 -14.44
N ASP A 206 -6.32 -14.91 -15.05
CA ASP A 206 -5.58 -13.76 -15.57
C ASP A 206 -4.81 -12.98 -14.48
N ASN A 207 -5.34 -12.85 -13.26
CA ASN A 207 -4.61 -12.24 -12.16
C ASN A 207 -3.29 -12.99 -11.87
N ASN A 208 -3.33 -14.31 -11.83
CA ASN A 208 -2.13 -15.12 -11.64
C ASN A 208 -1.19 -15.06 -12.85
N LYS A 209 -1.71 -15.05 -14.08
CA LYS A 209 -0.88 -14.89 -15.29
C LYS A 209 -0.08 -13.58 -15.29
N VAL A 210 -0.64 -12.48 -14.75
CA VAL A 210 0.11 -11.22 -14.56
C VAL A 210 1.41 -11.48 -13.80
N HIS A 211 1.36 -12.19 -12.68
CA HIS A 211 2.54 -12.47 -11.85
C HIS A 211 3.57 -13.32 -12.59
N ILE A 212 3.12 -14.35 -13.34
CA ILE A 212 4.02 -15.20 -14.13
C ILE A 212 4.69 -14.37 -15.24
N HIS A 213 3.97 -13.50 -15.93
CA HIS A 213 4.55 -12.66 -16.97
C HIS A 213 5.65 -11.75 -16.42
N PHE A 214 5.44 -11.07 -15.29
CA PHE A 214 6.49 -10.26 -14.68
C PHE A 214 7.67 -11.11 -14.16
N ALA A 215 7.43 -12.32 -13.67
CA ALA A 215 8.48 -13.23 -13.24
C ALA A 215 9.30 -13.74 -14.44
N LEU A 216 8.65 -14.12 -15.55
CA LEU A 216 9.31 -14.51 -16.79
C LEU A 216 10.08 -13.35 -17.41
N GLY A 217 9.52 -12.14 -17.42
CA GLY A 217 10.22 -10.96 -17.91
C GLY A 217 11.55 -10.76 -17.19
N LYS A 218 11.55 -10.88 -15.85
CA LYS A 218 12.78 -10.82 -15.04
C LYS A 218 13.73 -12.00 -15.32
N ALA A 219 13.21 -13.21 -15.49
CA ALA A 219 14.03 -14.39 -15.77
C ALA A 219 14.73 -14.27 -17.14
N PHE A 220 14.03 -13.86 -18.18
CA PHE A 220 14.61 -13.62 -19.49
C PHE A 220 15.63 -12.46 -19.50
N GLU A 221 15.38 -11.38 -18.71
CA GLU A 221 16.38 -10.30 -18.52
C GLU A 221 17.68 -10.84 -17.89
N ASP A 222 17.60 -11.74 -16.90
CA ASP A 222 18.77 -12.34 -16.26
C ASP A 222 19.60 -13.22 -17.22
N ILE A 223 18.92 -13.92 -18.12
CA ILE A 223 19.54 -14.82 -19.11
C ILE A 223 20.09 -14.02 -20.30
N GLY A 224 19.71 -12.75 -20.46
CA GLY A 224 20.12 -11.87 -21.53
C GLY A 224 19.28 -11.96 -22.81
N ILE A 225 18.10 -12.62 -22.77
CA ILE A 225 17.16 -12.71 -23.89
C ILE A 225 16.17 -11.54 -23.82
N ASN A 226 16.63 -10.35 -24.20
CA ASN A 226 15.93 -9.10 -23.99
C ASN A 226 14.58 -9.00 -24.73
N ASP A 227 14.44 -9.58 -25.92
CA ASP A 227 13.19 -9.54 -26.69
C ASP A 227 12.08 -10.30 -25.97
N GLU A 228 12.38 -11.48 -25.44
CA GLU A 228 11.44 -12.25 -24.60
C GLU A 228 11.14 -11.56 -23.27
N ALA A 229 12.14 -10.93 -22.65
CA ALA A 229 11.94 -10.15 -21.44
C ALA A 229 10.93 -9.02 -21.68
N ILE A 230 11.10 -8.24 -22.75
CA ILE A 230 10.20 -7.15 -23.12
C ILE A 230 8.82 -7.69 -23.48
N TYR A 231 8.74 -8.77 -24.26
CA TYR A 231 7.46 -9.41 -24.61
C TYR A 231 6.65 -9.78 -23.36
N HIS A 232 7.27 -10.44 -22.38
CA HIS A 232 6.60 -10.84 -21.16
C HIS A 232 6.21 -9.65 -20.28
N ILE A 233 7.07 -8.64 -20.14
CA ILE A 233 6.76 -7.39 -19.43
C ILE A 233 5.55 -6.70 -20.08
N GLU A 234 5.49 -6.59 -21.41
CA GLU A 234 4.36 -5.97 -22.12
C GLU A 234 3.07 -6.76 -21.95
N LYS A 235 3.14 -8.09 -22.06
CA LYS A 235 1.97 -8.96 -21.82
C LYS A 235 1.44 -8.83 -20.41
N GLY A 236 2.33 -8.85 -19.41
CA GLY A 236 1.97 -8.67 -17.99
C GLY A 236 1.31 -7.31 -17.76
N ASN A 237 1.89 -6.24 -18.30
CA ASN A 237 1.34 -4.89 -18.18
C ASN A 237 -0.04 -4.75 -18.84
N ASN A 238 -0.18 -5.21 -20.10
CA ASN A 238 -1.44 -5.14 -20.84
C ASN A 238 -2.55 -5.92 -20.11
N LEU A 239 -2.23 -7.13 -19.63
CA LEU A 239 -3.16 -7.94 -18.88
C LEU A 239 -3.54 -7.27 -17.54
N LYS A 240 -2.56 -6.74 -16.78
CA LYS A 240 -2.85 -5.99 -15.56
C LYS A 240 -3.72 -4.77 -15.84
N ARG A 241 -3.42 -4.02 -16.91
CA ARG A 241 -4.18 -2.82 -17.29
C ARG A 241 -5.64 -3.15 -17.63
N SER A 242 -5.92 -4.28 -18.29
CA SER A 242 -7.28 -4.72 -18.61
C SER A 242 -8.10 -5.11 -17.37
N LEU A 243 -7.44 -5.53 -16.29
CA LEU A 243 -8.08 -5.96 -15.05
C LEU A 243 -8.39 -4.80 -14.07
N ILE A 244 -7.91 -3.59 -14.36
CA ILE A 244 -8.09 -2.43 -13.48
C ILE A 244 -8.94 -1.36 -14.16
N LYS A 245 -9.81 -0.71 -13.36
CA LYS A 245 -10.52 0.49 -13.79
C LYS A 245 -9.67 1.70 -13.39
N TYR A 246 -9.11 2.38 -14.38
CA TYR A 246 -8.22 3.52 -14.18
C TYR A 246 -8.33 4.52 -15.34
N ASP A 247 -8.31 5.81 -15.03
CA ASP A 247 -8.20 6.89 -16.02
C ASP A 247 -7.08 7.85 -15.58
N ILE A 248 -6.06 8.02 -16.41
CA ILE A 248 -4.92 8.93 -16.17
C ILE A 248 -5.37 10.38 -15.99
N ASN A 249 -6.50 10.77 -16.58
CA ASN A 249 -7.02 12.12 -16.45
C ASN A 249 -7.40 12.48 -15.00
N ASP A 250 -7.77 11.49 -14.18
CA ASP A 250 -8.08 11.74 -12.76
C ASP A 250 -6.83 12.23 -12.02
N ASP A 251 -5.67 11.60 -12.24
CA ASP A 251 -4.40 12.02 -11.63
C ASP A 251 -3.93 13.38 -12.17
N ILE A 252 -4.00 13.59 -13.49
CA ILE A 252 -3.62 14.86 -14.12
C ILE A 252 -4.52 16.01 -13.60
N ASN A 253 -5.82 15.77 -13.49
CA ASN A 253 -6.75 16.76 -12.97
C ASN A 253 -6.53 17.04 -11.49
N LEU A 254 -6.17 16.03 -10.69
CA LEU A 254 -5.77 16.23 -9.29
C LEU A 254 -4.55 17.15 -9.21
N MET A 255 -3.50 16.90 -9.99
CA MET A 255 -2.29 17.74 -10.01
C MET A 255 -2.59 19.17 -10.44
N LYS A 256 -3.43 19.36 -11.47
CA LYS A 256 -3.89 20.69 -11.89
C LYS A 256 -4.67 21.42 -10.80
N ARG A 257 -5.57 20.72 -10.11
CA ARG A 257 -6.36 21.30 -8.99
C ARG A 257 -5.44 21.71 -7.84
N ILE A 258 -4.44 20.92 -7.51
CA ILE A 258 -3.42 21.25 -6.49
C ILE A 258 -2.68 22.54 -6.89
N LYS A 259 -2.19 22.66 -8.12
CA LYS A 259 -1.54 23.90 -8.60
C LYS A 259 -2.45 25.11 -8.48
N LEU A 260 -3.71 24.99 -8.90
CA LEU A 260 -4.70 26.08 -8.80
C LEU A 260 -4.96 26.48 -7.35
N MET A 261 -5.06 25.51 -6.43
CA MET A 261 -5.30 25.75 -5.01
C MET A 261 -4.17 26.59 -4.38
N PHE A 262 -2.93 26.27 -4.72
CA PHE A 262 -1.78 26.92 -4.13
C PHE A 262 -1.21 28.09 -4.95
N ARG A 263 -1.77 28.38 -6.13
CA ARG A 263 -1.23 29.41 -7.02
C ARG A 263 -1.07 30.77 -6.34
N ASP A 264 -2.10 31.21 -5.63
CA ASP A 264 -2.17 32.54 -5.02
C ASP A 264 -1.77 32.53 -3.53
N VAL A 265 -1.33 31.37 -2.98
CA VAL A 265 -0.92 31.23 -1.58
C VAL A 265 0.49 31.80 -1.38
N ASP A 266 0.65 32.79 -0.52
CA ASP A 266 1.97 33.29 -0.06
C ASP A 266 2.31 32.66 1.29
N PHE A 267 3.18 31.66 1.28
CA PHE A 267 3.61 30.94 2.48
C PHE A 267 4.42 31.78 3.46
N ARG A 268 4.88 32.98 3.08
CA ARG A 268 5.64 33.89 3.96
C ARG A 268 4.70 34.77 4.80
N LYS A 269 3.51 35.05 4.28
CA LYS A 269 2.52 35.92 4.92
C LYS A 269 1.50 35.18 5.78
N ASN A 270 1.34 33.88 5.55
CA ASN A 270 0.36 33.06 6.24
C ASN A 270 1.02 32.23 7.33
N ASN A 271 0.75 32.54 8.60
CA ASN A 271 1.07 31.64 9.72
C ASN A 271 0.01 30.53 9.72
N PHE A 272 0.28 29.44 8.99
CA PHE A 272 -0.70 28.35 8.84
C PHE A 272 -0.90 27.56 10.13
N VAL A 273 0.15 26.96 10.67
CA VAL A 273 0.08 26.20 11.92
C VAL A 273 1.32 26.52 12.75
N ILE A 274 1.14 26.80 14.02
CA ILE A 274 2.23 26.90 14.99
C ILE A 274 2.54 25.48 15.47
N ASN A 275 3.28 24.74 14.67
CA ASN A 275 3.74 23.41 15.01
C ASN A 275 5.27 23.36 14.90
N ASN A 276 5.93 23.03 16.01
CA ASN A 276 7.39 22.93 16.07
C ASN A 276 7.92 21.53 15.76
N GLU A 277 7.03 20.59 15.38
CA GLU A 277 7.43 19.24 15.03
C GLU A 277 8.36 19.23 13.82
N LYS A 278 9.51 18.60 13.99
CA LYS A 278 10.48 18.40 12.93
C LYS A 278 10.23 17.02 12.32
N MET A 279 10.02 17.01 11.02
CA MET A 279 9.80 15.78 10.22
C MET A 279 10.60 15.85 8.94
N ILE A 280 10.97 14.69 8.42
CA ILE A 280 11.61 14.56 7.10
C ILE A 280 10.63 13.86 6.17
N PHE A 281 10.41 14.42 4.99
CA PHE A 281 9.64 13.80 3.91
C PHE A 281 10.56 13.54 2.72
N VAL A 282 10.67 12.25 2.34
CA VAL A 282 11.40 11.84 1.13
C VAL A 282 10.38 11.48 0.05
N LEU A 283 10.45 12.18 -1.07
CA LEU A 283 9.46 12.09 -2.14
C LEU A 283 10.09 12.18 -3.54
N GLY A 284 9.32 11.88 -4.56
CA GLY A 284 9.73 11.87 -5.97
C GLY A 284 8.94 10.85 -6.77
N MET A 285 9.35 10.58 -8.00
CA MET A 285 8.74 9.46 -8.73
C MET A 285 9.03 8.12 -8.04
N PRO A 286 8.12 7.16 -8.06
CA PRO A 286 8.46 5.78 -7.74
C PRO A 286 9.69 5.33 -8.54
N ARG A 287 10.59 4.58 -7.94
CA ARG A 287 11.84 4.10 -8.56
C ARG A 287 12.90 5.17 -8.85
N SER A 288 12.77 6.37 -8.33
CA SER A 288 13.79 7.43 -8.47
C SER A 288 14.96 7.30 -7.47
N GLY A 289 14.93 6.35 -6.54
CA GLY A 289 15.97 6.17 -5.51
C GLY A 289 15.57 6.68 -4.13
N THR A 290 14.30 6.96 -3.88
CA THR A 290 13.78 7.41 -2.57
C THR A 290 14.11 6.46 -1.43
N SER A 291 14.10 5.13 -1.67
CA SER A 291 14.47 4.13 -0.66
C SER A 291 15.94 4.17 -0.27
N LEU A 292 16.85 4.50 -1.22
CA LEU A 292 18.26 4.67 -0.88
C LEU A 292 18.46 5.89 0.03
N VAL A 293 17.79 7.00 -0.28
CA VAL A 293 17.86 8.22 0.56
C VAL A 293 17.26 7.96 1.94
N GLU A 294 16.16 7.23 2.03
CA GLU A 294 15.58 6.80 3.30
C GLU A 294 16.59 5.98 4.13
N GLN A 295 17.23 4.96 3.53
CA GLN A 295 18.19 4.13 4.23
C GLN A 295 19.40 4.91 4.72
N ILE A 296 19.93 5.82 3.91
CA ILE A 296 21.03 6.71 4.31
C ILE A 296 20.64 7.54 5.54
N LEU A 297 19.48 8.18 5.51
CA LEU A 297 19.03 9.02 6.60
C LEU A 297 18.62 8.21 7.84
N SER A 298 17.98 7.07 7.67
CA SER A 298 17.56 6.21 8.78
C SER A 298 18.71 5.43 9.43
N SER A 299 19.90 5.43 8.81
CA SER A 299 21.14 4.94 9.44
C SER A 299 21.64 5.87 10.54
N HIS A 300 21.20 7.14 10.54
CA HIS A 300 21.52 8.11 11.58
C HIS A 300 20.79 7.78 12.89
N SER A 301 21.52 7.85 14.03
CA SER A 301 21.02 7.47 15.36
C SER A 301 19.71 8.17 15.77
N ASN A 302 19.54 9.44 15.32
CA ASN A 302 18.40 10.30 15.66
C ASN A 302 17.24 10.22 14.64
N VAL A 303 17.29 9.38 13.62
CA VAL A 303 16.26 9.27 12.58
C VAL A 303 15.56 7.92 12.64
N PHE A 304 14.24 7.93 12.56
CA PHE A 304 13.40 6.74 12.43
C PHE A 304 12.80 6.71 11.02
N GLY A 305 13.21 5.75 10.20
CA GLY A 305 12.62 5.51 8.89
C GLY A 305 11.27 4.83 9.02
N ALA A 306 10.20 5.57 8.77
CA ALA A 306 8.84 5.07 8.93
C ALA A 306 8.30 4.37 7.67
N GLY A 307 9.08 4.30 6.58
CA GLY A 307 8.63 3.73 5.31
C GLY A 307 7.57 4.58 4.61
N GLU A 308 6.69 3.92 3.84
CA GLU A 308 5.61 4.58 3.08
C GLU A 308 4.34 4.71 3.91
N LEU A 309 4.17 5.87 4.56
CA LEU A 309 3.00 6.11 5.40
C LEU A 309 1.80 6.58 4.56
N PRO A 310 0.63 5.95 4.69
CA PRO A 310 -0.58 6.37 3.99
C PRO A 310 -1.28 7.57 4.66
N PHE A 311 -0.78 8.04 5.80
CA PHE A 311 -1.50 8.93 6.71
C PHE A 311 -1.77 10.29 6.09
N LEU A 312 -0.74 10.97 5.56
CA LEU A 312 -0.86 12.30 5.01
C LEU A 312 -1.88 12.36 3.86
N ARG A 313 -1.71 11.46 2.88
CA ARG A 313 -2.65 11.34 1.76
C ARG A 313 -4.09 11.14 2.22
N ASN A 314 -4.32 10.27 3.18
CA ASN A 314 -5.66 9.93 3.64
C ASN A 314 -6.31 11.10 4.40
N ILE A 315 -5.56 11.79 5.26
CA ILE A 315 -6.03 12.98 5.98
C ILE A 315 -6.44 14.05 4.98
N ILE A 316 -5.59 14.34 4.00
CA ILE A 316 -5.89 15.35 2.97
C ILE A 316 -7.11 14.95 2.16
N LEU A 317 -7.16 13.73 1.60
CA LEU A 317 -8.26 13.28 0.73
C LEU A 317 -9.61 13.20 1.45
N ASN A 318 -9.64 12.87 2.73
CA ASN A 318 -10.88 12.88 3.52
C ASN A 318 -11.41 14.31 3.65
N ASN A 319 -10.56 15.27 3.94
CA ASN A 319 -10.96 16.68 3.98
C ASN A 319 -11.38 17.23 2.60
N PHE A 320 -10.78 16.72 1.50
CA PHE A 320 -11.23 17.05 0.13
C PHE A 320 -12.65 16.54 -0.17
N LYS A 321 -13.01 15.37 0.33
CA LYS A 321 -14.37 14.80 0.12
C LYS A 321 -15.45 15.55 0.88
N GLU A 322 -15.13 16.01 2.09
CA GLU A 322 -16.08 16.76 2.93
C GLU A 322 -16.32 18.16 2.41
N ASN A 323 -15.34 18.77 1.71
CA ASN A 323 -15.39 20.14 1.22
C ASN A 323 -15.43 20.20 -0.33
N GLN A 324 -16.27 19.40 -0.99
CA GLN A 324 -16.30 19.27 -2.46
C GLN A 324 -16.54 20.59 -3.21
N ASN A 325 -17.12 21.62 -2.57
CA ASN A 325 -17.57 22.84 -3.24
C ASN A 325 -16.52 23.97 -3.31
N GLN A 326 -15.50 24.02 -2.39
CA GLN A 326 -14.45 25.04 -2.46
C GLN A 326 -13.11 24.57 -1.87
N PRO A 327 -12.19 24.00 -2.67
CA PRO A 327 -10.88 23.58 -2.20
C PRO A 327 -10.02 24.66 -1.53
N LYS A 328 -10.26 25.95 -1.87
CA LYS A 328 -9.55 27.08 -1.26
C LYS A 328 -9.86 27.26 0.23
N ASP A 329 -11.04 26.83 0.68
CA ASP A 329 -11.48 27.03 2.07
C ASP A 329 -10.72 26.16 3.07
N ILE A 330 -10.14 25.02 2.63
CA ILE A 330 -9.31 24.15 3.49
C ILE A 330 -8.06 24.90 3.99
N LEU A 331 -7.45 25.73 3.15
CA LEU A 331 -6.26 26.51 3.49
C LEU A 331 -6.59 27.78 4.29
N HIS A 332 -7.80 28.28 4.21
CA HIS A 332 -8.21 29.52 4.88
C HIS A 332 -8.69 29.30 6.33
N THR A 333 -8.96 28.05 6.72
CA THR A 333 -9.40 27.75 8.08
C THR A 333 -8.23 27.16 8.88
N VAL A 334 -7.54 27.97 9.65
CA VAL A 334 -6.42 27.55 10.52
C VAL A 334 -6.80 26.36 11.40
N SER A 335 -8.03 26.34 11.92
CA SER A 335 -8.55 25.22 12.72
C SER A 335 -8.55 23.89 11.97
N ASN A 336 -8.84 23.85 10.68
CA ASN A 336 -8.81 22.62 9.89
C ASN A 336 -7.37 22.10 9.71
N LEU A 337 -6.41 23.01 9.49
CA LEU A 337 -5.00 22.64 9.38
C LEU A 337 -4.44 22.11 10.70
N GLU A 338 -4.83 22.70 11.82
CA GLU A 338 -4.45 22.21 13.14
C GLU A 338 -5.00 20.80 13.41
N ILE A 339 -6.28 20.55 13.08
CA ILE A 339 -6.89 19.21 13.18
C ILE A 339 -6.14 18.20 12.29
N MET A 340 -5.83 18.58 11.05
CA MET A 340 -5.10 17.71 10.12
C MET A 340 -3.68 17.42 10.59
N SER A 341 -2.96 18.43 11.08
CA SER A 341 -1.61 18.29 11.63
C SER A 341 -1.62 17.37 12.85
N LYS A 342 -2.53 17.62 13.81
CA LYS A 342 -2.70 16.77 14.97
C LYS A 342 -3.04 15.33 14.60
N ALA A 343 -3.97 15.13 13.67
CA ALA A 343 -4.34 13.78 13.20
C ALA A 343 -3.17 13.02 12.57
N TYR A 344 -2.23 13.70 11.92
CA TYR A 344 -1.01 13.09 11.40
C TYR A 344 -0.04 12.73 12.53
N ILE A 345 0.18 13.64 13.48
CA ILE A 345 1.04 13.41 14.66
C ILE A 345 0.51 12.25 15.49
N ASP A 346 -0.80 12.23 15.80
CA ASP A 346 -1.43 11.16 16.58
C ASP A 346 -1.25 9.78 15.89
N LYS A 347 -1.27 9.72 14.56
CA LYS A 347 -1.03 8.48 13.82
C LYS A 347 0.45 8.07 13.82
N THR A 348 1.36 9.02 13.71
CA THR A 348 2.80 8.73 13.72
C THR A 348 3.32 8.43 15.12
N SER A 349 2.68 8.93 16.19
CA SER A 349 3.02 8.58 17.58
C SER A 349 2.73 7.11 17.93
N LEU A 350 1.93 6.41 17.12
CA LEU A 350 1.71 4.97 17.27
C LEU A 350 2.90 4.13 16.75
N LEU A 351 3.83 4.75 16.04
CA LEU A 351 5.05 4.11 15.58
C LEU A 351 6.07 4.10 16.72
N GLU A 352 6.72 2.97 16.94
CA GLU A 352 7.79 2.85 17.93
C GLU A 352 9.06 3.57 17.44
N ASN A 353 9.15 4.87 17.69
CA ASN A 353 10.22 5.72 17.17
C ASN A 353 11.25 6.17 18.22
N ASN A 354 11.07 5.84 19.50
CA ASN A 354 11.95 6.22 20.60
C ASN A 354 12.31 7.73 20.62
N ASN A 355 11.35 8.60 20.33
CA ASN A 355 11.50 10.06 20.20
C ASN A 355 12.49 10.50 19.10
N LYS A 356 12.74 9.67 18.11
CA LYS A 356 13.57 10.03 16.95
C LYS A 356 12.77 10.89 15.97
N LEU A 357 13.52 11.62 15.14
CA LEU A 357 12.97 12.36 14.01
C LEU A 357 12.32 11.42 13.00
N ILE A 358 11.04 11.59 12.76
CA ILE A 358 10.28 10.73 11.84
C ILE A 358 10.62 11.09 10.40
N LEU A 359 10.95 10.07 9.61
CA LEU A 359 11.15 10.15 8.18
C LEU A 359 10.03 9.38 7.46
N ASP A 360 9.10 10.11 6.81
CA ASP A 360 8.08 9.56 5.91
C ASP A 360 8.63 9.50 4.48
N LYS A 361 8.88 8.31 3.97
CA LYS A 361 9.31 8.09 2.60
C LYS A 361 8.14 7.58 1.77
N SER A 362 7.28 8.46 1.36
CA SER A 362 6.18 8.17 0.43
C SER A 362 6.42 8.89 -0.90
N PRO A 363 6.83 8.19 -1.96
CA PRO A 363 7.19 8.82 -3.24
C PRO A 363 6.12 9.79 -3.73
N LEU A 364 4.84 9.42 -3.68
CA LEU A 364 3.74 10.26 -4.14
C LEU A 364 3.41 11.46 -3.25
N ASN A 365 4.10 11.65 -2.12
CA ASN A 365 3.94 12.86 -1.29
C ASN A 365 4.33 14.16 -2.02
N PHE A 366 4.93 14.07 -3.22
CA PHE A 366 5.14 15.23 -4.08
C PHE A 366 3.81 15.95 -4.43
N LEU A 367 2.70 15.24 -4.44
CA LEU A 367 1.36 15.82 -4.60
C LEU A 367 1.02 16.79 -3.46
N TRP A 368 1.53 16.55 -2.27
CA TRP A 368 1.09 17.18 -1.03
C TRP A 368 2.08 18.20 -0.45
N ILE A 369 3.13 18.60 -1.20
CA ILE A 369 4.18 19.52 -0.75
C ILE A 369 3.61 20.80 -0.14
N GLY A 370 2.60 21.41 -0.76
CA GLY A 370 1.95 22.61 -0.23
C GLY A 370 1.24 22.37 1.11
N PHE A 371 0.62 21.22 1.27
CA PHE A 371 0.02 20.82 2.55
C PHE A 371 1.09 20.52 3.60
N ILE A 372 2.17 19.81 3.23
CA ILE A 372 3.31 19.59 4.14
C ILE A 372 3.82 20.92 4.67
N LYS A 373 4.02 21.91 3.80
CA LYS A 373 4.47 23.25 4.22
C LYS A 373 3.47 23.95 5.13
N ALA A 374 2.18 23.80 4.87
CA ALA A 374 1.13 24.40 5.69
C ALA A 374 0.95 23.71 7.05
N LEU A 375 1.07 22.39 7.11
CA LEU A 375 0.87 21.59 8.32
C LEU A 375 2.12 21.51 9.20
N PHE A 376 3.31 21.50 8.59
CA PHE A 376 4.62 21.31 9.22
C PHE A 376 5.63 22.33 8.67
N PRO A 377 5.58 23.60 9.11
CA PRO A 377 6.43 24.67 8.56
C PRO A 377 7.93 24.40 8.69
N ASN A 378 8.34 23.59 9.68
CA ASN A 378 9.72 23.22 9.97
C ASN A 378 10.15 21.87 9.36
N ALA A 379 9.28 21.21 8.60
CA ALA A 379 9.62 19.95 7.93
C ALA A 379 10.74 20.14 6.91
N LYS A 380 11.51 19.08 6.69
CA LYS A 380 12.52 18.99 5.61
C LYS A 380 11.95 18.14 4.49
N ILE A 381 11.88 18.69 3.29
CA ILE A 381 11.47 17.94 2.10
C ILE A 381 12.69 17.61 1.25
N ILE A 382 12.86 16.33 0.94
CA ILE A 382 13.89 15.82 0.06
C ILE A 382 13.22 15.27 -1.19
N HIS A 383 13.43 15.93 -2.30
CA HIS A 383 12.97 15.49 -3.60
C HIS A 383 14.07 14.71 -4.32
N VAL A 384 13.83 13.43 -4.57
CA VAL A 384 14.78 12.56 -5.26
C VAL A 384 14.42 12.50 -6.73
N ASN A 385 15.33 12.99 -7.57
CA ASN A 385 15.22 13.01 -9.02
C ASN A 385 16.15 11.96 -9.64
N ARG A 386 15.75 11.38 -10.75
CA ARG A 386 16.53 10.42 -11.54
C ARG A 386 16.20 10.60 -13.02
N ASP A 387 17.07 10.13 -13.91
CA ASP A 387 16.79 10.14 -15.35
C ASP A 387 15.36 9.67 -15.67
N PRO A 388 14.60 10.43 -16.48
CA PRO A 388 13.21 10.13 -16.79
C PRO A 388 13.00 8.75 -17.45
N LYS A 389 13.89 8.36 -18.36
CA LYS A 389 13.78 7.09 -19.09
C LYS A 389 14.04 5.92 -18.15
N ASP A 390 15.09 6.02 -17.32
CA ASP A 390 15.42 5.01 -16.34
C ASP A 390 14.31 4.84 -15.29
N THR A 391 13.76 5.96 -14.81
CA THR A 391 12.65 5.96 -13.85
C THR A 391 11.41 5.32 -14.44
N CYS A 392 10.99 5.76 -15.64
CA CYS A 392 9.80 5.23 -16.30
C CYS A 392 9.99 3.76 -16.69
N PHE A 393 11.14 3.37 -17.23
CA PHE A 393 11.39 1.96 -17.55
C PHE A 393 11.40 1.09 -16.28
N SER A 394 12.04 1.58 -15.21
CA SER A 394 11.99 0.86 -13.92
C SER A 394 10.58 0.74 -13.35
N CYS A 395 9.72 1.74 -13.54
CA CYS A 395 8.30 1.62 -13.19
C CYS A 395 7.58 0.57 -14.06
N TYR A 396 7.77 0.62 -15.38
CA TYR A 396 7.09 -0.23 -16.34
C TYR A 396 7.41 -1.72 -16.18
N LYS A 397 8.65 -2.06 -15.81
CA LYS A 397 9.07 -3.46 -15.62
C LYS A 397 8.73 -4.06 -14.26
N ASN A 398 8.05 -3.30 -13.38
CA ASN A 398 7.70 -3.77 -12.04
C ASN A 398 6.19 -3.91 -11.86
N LEU A 399 5.78 -5.00 -11.21
CA LEU A 399 4.42 -5.20 -10.73
C LEU A 399 4.32 -4.62 -9.31
N PHE A 400 3.51 -3.58 -9.15
CA PHE A 400 3.29 -2.95 -7.86
C PHE A 400 2.11 -3.57 -7.12
N ALA A 401 2.24 -3.72 -5.80
CA ALA A 401 1.17 -4.24 -4.95
C ALA A 401 -0.01 -3.28 -4.83
N ASN A 402 0.24 -1.97 -4.85
CA ASN A 402 -0.76 -0.92 -4.62
C ASN A 402 -0.70 0.17 -5.69
N SER A 403 -1.88 0.53 -6.17
CA SER A 403 -2.36 1.78 -6.83
C SER A 403 -1.40 2.65 -7.66
N LEU A 404 -0.28 2.15 -8.18
CA LEU A 404 0.50 2.85 -9.20
C LEU A 404 -0.02 2.46 -10.60
N ASN A 405 -1.32 2.69 -10.82
CA ASN A 405 -2.04 2.19 -11.99
C ASN A 405 -1.56 2.80 -13.32
N PHE A 406 -0.99 4.00 -13.27
CA PHE A 406 -0.38 4.67 -14.43
C PHE A 406 0.84 3.97 -15.00
N THR A 407 1.44 3.01 -14.26
CA THR A 407 2.67 2.31 -14.69
C THR A 407 2.44 1.22 -15.73
N TYR A 408 1.21 0.75 -15.90
CA TYR A 408 0.90 -0.42 -16.74
C TYR A 408 0.63 -0.09 -18.22
N GLN A 409 0.72 1.18 -18.61
CA GLN A 409 0.64 1.61 -20.00
C GLN A 409 1.67 2.70 -20.28
N LYS A 410 2.52 2.51 -21.30
CA LYS A 410 3.63 3.44 -21.63
C LYS A 410 3.16 4.89 -21.79
N LYS A 411 2.02 5.09 -22.47
CA LYS A 411 1.44 6.43 -22.69
C LYS A 411 0.97 7.07 -21.40
N GLU A 412 0.27 6.31 -20.55
CA GLU A 412 -0.22 6.82 -19.24
C GLU A 412 0.94 7.16 -18.32
N LEU A 413 1.99 6.32 -18.30
CA LEU A 413 3.20 6.56 -17.53
C LEU A 413 3.93 7.85 -17.98
N ALA A 414 4.05 8.07 -19.30
CA ALA A 414 4.65 9.29 -19.83
C ALA A 414 3.81 10.54 -19.49
N LEU A 415 2.48 10.46 -19.60
CA LEU A 415 1.57 11.56 -19.23
C LEU A 415 1.67 11.88 -17.73
N PHE A 416 1.72 10.85 -16.88
CA PHE A 416 1.89 11.02 -15.44
C PHE A 416 3.24 11.69 -15.11
N TYR A 417 4.33 11.23 -15.76
CA TYR A 417 5.66 11.81 -15.55
C TYR A 417 5.71 13.28 -15.93
N ASN A 418 5.10 13.65 -17.06
CA ASN A 418 5.04 15.05 -17.51
C ASN A 418 4.23 15.90 -16.52
N ALA A 419 3.10 15.43 -16.04
CA ALA A 419 2.30 16.13 -15.04
C ALA A 419 3.03 16.26 -13.69
N TYR A 420 3.74 15.20 -13.27
CA TYR A 420 4.62 15.24 -12.11
C TYR A 420 5.72 16.30 -12.26
N SER A 421 6.44 16.31 -13.40
CA SER A 421 7.52 17.28 -13.67
C SER A 421 7.01 18.71 -13.62
N ASP A 422 5.85 18.99 -14.22
CA ASP A 422 5.19 20.28 -14.19
C ASP A 422 4.80 20.72 -12.76
N LEU A 423 4.30 19.77 -11.94
CA LEU A 423 3.96 20.06 -10.55
C LEU A 423 5.21 20.30 -9.68
N ILE A 424 6.30 19.53 -9.88
CA ILE A 424 7.55 19.74 -9.16
C ILE A 424 8.19 21.08 -9.52
N ASN A 425 8.17 21.47 -10.80
CA ASN A 425 8.65 22.79 -11.22
C ASN A 425 7.87 23.90 -10.51
N PHE A 426 6.56 23.81 -10.46
CA PHE A 426 5.72 24.75 -9.71
C PHE A 426 6.11 24.83 -8.23
N TRP A 427 6.38 23.70 -7.57
CA TRP A 427 6.82 23.71 -6.18
C TRP A 427 8.22 24.28 -5.99
N ASN A 428 9.16 23.98 -6.88
CA ASN A 428 10.52 24.52 -6.84
C ASN A 428 10.53 26.04 -6.99
N GLU A 429 9.70 26.60 -7.87
CA GLU A 429 9.54 28.04 -8.01
C GLU A 429 8.96 28.69 -6.75
N LYS A 430 7.98 28.05 -6.13
CA LYS A 430 7.22 28.59 -5.01
C LYS A 430 7.88 28.39 -3.65
N LEU A 431 8.61 27.30 -3.47
CA LEU A 431 9.15 26.81 -2.19
C LEU A 431 10.61 26.33 -2.28
N HIS A 432 11.41 26.92 -3.17
CA HIS A 432 12.76 26.42 -3.49
C HIS A 432 13.69 26.27 -2.27
N SER A 433 13.57 27.09 -1.24
CA SER A 433 14.38 27.00 -0.01
C SER A 433 13.87 25.92 0.98
N PHE A 434 12.66 25.38 0.75
CA PHE A 434 12.03 24.36 1.58
C PHE A 434 12.24 22.94 1.05
N ILE A 435 12.63 22.84 -0.24
CA ILE A 435 12.81 21.55 -0.93
C ILE A 435 14.29 21.39 -1.29
N TYR A 436 14.90 20.32 -0.80
CA TYR A 436 16.24 19.90 -1.22
C TYR A 436 16.11 18.87 -2.33
N SER A 437 16.50 19.24 -3.54
CA SER A 437 16.49 18.32 -4.68
C SER A 437 17.84 17.63 -4.82
N ILE A 438 17.85 16.31 -4.86
CA ILE A 438 19.03 15.47 -5.07
C ILE A 438 18.85 14.57 -6.28
N LYS A 439 19.86 14.51 -7.16
CA LYS A 439 19.88 13.55 -8.26
C LYS A 439 20.45 12.24 -7.79
N TYR A 440 19.77 11.15 -8.15
CA TYR A 440 20.18 9.77 -7.83
C TYR A 440 21.59 9.47 -8.36
N GLU A 441 21.88 9.90 -9.59
CA GLU A 441 23.17 9.70 -10.25
C GLU A 441 24.30 10.43 -9.48
N ASP A 442 24.04 11.65 -9.01
CA ASP A 442 25.02 12.42 -8.23
C ASP A 442 25.29 11.75 -6.87
N LEU A 443 24.24 11.22 -6.24
CA LEU A 443 24.35 10.51 -4.96
C LEU A 443 25.23 9.25 -5.10
N ILE A 444 25.09 8.50 -6.19
CA ILE A 444 25.89 7.29 -6.44
C ILE A 444 27.31 7.62 -6.83
N ASN A 445 27.51 8.61 -7.71
CA ASN A 445 28.84 8.97 -8.23
C ASN A 445 29.69 9.68 -7.18
N ASN A 446 29.10 10.46 -6.28
CA ASN A 446 29.79 11.24 -5.25
C ASN A 446 29.11 11.09 -3.88
N PRO A 447 29.04 9.89 -3.28
CA PRO A 447 28.24 9.63 -2.10
C PRO A 447 28.64 10.51 -0.90
N ASN A 448 29.93 10.58 -0.57
CA ASN A 448 30.39 11.30 0.61
C ASN A 448 30.00 12.79 0.61
N LYS A 449 30.12 13.47 -0.54
CA LYS A 449 29.74 14.88 -0.67
C LYS A 449 28.23 15.06 -0.54
N ASN A 450 27.47 14.22 -1.24
CA ASN A 450 26.03 14.37 -1.31
C ASN A 450 25.35 13.95 0.00
N ILE A 451 25.85 12.93 0.69
CA ILE A 451 25.37 12.52 2.02
C ILE A 451 25.62 13.65 3.05
N LYS A 452 26.83 14.25 3.08
CA LYS A 452 27.12 15.38 3.96
C LYS A 452 26.17 16.57 3.71
N ASN A 453 25.91 16.90 2.45
CA ASN A 453 24.99 17.99 2.11
C ASN A 453 23.54 17.65 2.51
N LEU A 454 23.12 16.41 2.35
CA LEU A 454 21.79 15.90 2.72
C LEU A 454 21.58 16.00 4.24
N LEU A 455 22.54 15.51 5.03
CA LEU A 455 22.52 15.59 6.49
C LEU A 455 22.51 17.03 6.97
N LYS A 456 23.38 17.89 6.40
CA LYS A 456 23.39 19.33 6.70
C LYS A 456 22.03 19.98 6.45
N PHE A 457 21.35 19.66 5.33
CA PHE A 457 20.01 20.18 5.05
C PHE A 457 18.99 19.71 6.10
N CYS A 458 19.13 18.48 6.58
CA CYS A 458 18.27 17.90 7.63
C CYS A 458 18.65 18.37 9.04
N GLU A 459 19.67 19.23 9.21
CA GLU A 459 20.21 19.68 10.51
C GLU A 459 20.68 18.47 11.36
N LEU A 460 21.30 17.49 10.71
CA LEU A 460 21.88 16.31 11.30
C LEU A 460 23.41 16.34 11.18
N ASP A 461 24.07 15.84 12.22
CA ASP A 461 25.52 15.67 12.22
C ASP A 461 25.92 14.48 11.35
N PHE A 462 27.18 14.42 10.94
CA PHE A 462 27.72 13.29 10.20
C PHE A 462 28.28 12.27 11.19
N GLU A 463 27.66 11.08 11.24
CA GLU A 463 28.13 9.94 12.04
C GLU A 463 28.42 8.71 11.14
#